data_d17c314def8499be1d100014111a912f
#
_entry.id   d17c314def8499be1d100014111a912f
#
_cell.length_a   1.000
_cell.length_b   1.000
_cell.length_c   1.000
_cell.angle_alpha   90.00
_cell.angle_beta   90.00
_cell.angle_gamma   90.00
#
_symmetry.space_group_name_H-M   'P 1'
#
loop_
_entity.id
_entity.type
_entity.pdbx_description
1 polymer ?
#
loop_
_entity_poly.entity_id
_entity_poly.type
_entity_poly.pdbx_seq_one_letter_code
_entity_poly.pdbx_strand_id
1 'polypeptide(L)'
;MATTRRRPLNRERILAAALELVDEQGIDALSMRKLGQSLGYEAMSLYNHVANKDDLLDGILDLVLAEMEPPDPEGGLPAIRASALSAHEALKRHPWAATMLMSARIRPARIDYMEGLLACLRGAGFSAETTYTAYHVLDAHIIGFSLWASTHGKMPEHIEDARAWFEEMIPVATLPYLHEHGLQHLEDGPHHDVRTFEYALDLLLGGLERSRD
;
A
#
# COMPACT_ATOMS: atom_id res chain seq x y z
N MET A 1 -7.80 -24.78 -38.46
CA MET A 1 -8.01 -24.11 -37.17
C MET A 1 -6.84 -24.45 -36.28
N ALA A 2 -5.98 -23.48 -35.98
CA ALA A 2 -4.81 -23.69 -35.11
C ALA A 2 -5.28 -23.84 -33.68
N THR A 3 -5.12 -25.00 -33.07
CA THR A 3 -5.35 -25.26 -31.67
C THR A 3 -4.27 -24.48 -30.89
N THR A 4 -4.65 -23.33 -30.36
CA THR A 4 -3.78 -22.54 -29.47
C THR A 4 -3.46 -23.43 -28.27
N ARG A 5 -2.23 -23.96 -28.23
CA ARG A 5 -1.74 -24.81 -27.14
C ARG A 5 -1.84 -24.01 -25.84
N ARG A 6 -2.82 -24.35 -24.98
CA ARG A 6 -2.99 -23.72 -23.68
C ARG A 6 -1.67 -23.78 -22.91
N ARG A 7 -1.14 -22.64 -22.48
CA ARG A 7 0.02 -22.62 -21.58
C ARG A 7 -0.32 -23.41 -20.30
N PRO A 8 0.55 -24.29 -19.81
CA PRO A 8 0.28 -25.08 -18.63
C PRO A 8 -0.03 -24.19 -17.42
N LEU A 9 -0.97 -24.64 -16.58
CA LEU A 9 -1.32 -23.98 -15.33
C LEU A 9 -0.20 -24.23 -14.31
N ASN A 10 0.21 -23.18 -13.61
CA ASN A 10 1.15 -23.26 -12.49
C ASN A 10 0.77 -22.19 -11.44
N ARG A 11 1.38 -22.26 -10.25
CA ARG A 11 1.10 -21.35 -9.13
C ARG A 11 1.34 -19.89 -9.54
N GLU A 12 2.46 -19.59 -10.19
CA GLU A 12 2.83 -18.23 -10.60
C GLU A 12 1.74 -17.58 -11.49
N ARG A 13 1.25 -18.30 -12.51
CA ARG A 13 0.16 -17.82 -13.37
C ARG A 13 -1.15 -17.60 -12.62
N ILE A 14 -1.43 -18.47 -11.64
CA ILE A 14 -2.63 -18.34 -10.81
C ILE A 14 -2.53 -17.09 -9.95
N LEU A 15 -1.37 -16.85 -9.31
CA LEU A 15 -1.14 -15.69 -8.48
C LEU A 15 -1.18 -14.40 -9.31
N ALA A 16 -0.53 -14.36 -10.47
CA ALA A 16 -0.55 -13.19 -11.36
C ALA A 16 -1.98 -12.84 -11.80
N ALA A 17 -2.76 -13.82 -12.24
CA ALA A 17 -4.16 -13.59 -12.64
C ALA A 17 -5.06 -13.22 -11.45
N ALA A 18 -4.76 -13.71 -10.26
CA ALA A 18 -5.48 -13.34 -9.04
C ALA A 18 -5.17 -11.89 -8.63
N LEU A 19 -3.91 -11.47 -8.75
CA LEU A 19 -3.47 -10.11 -8.50
C LEU A 19 -4.18 -9.13 -9.44
N GLU A 20 -4.14 -9.36 -10.75
CA GLU A 20 -4.87 -8.57 -11.76
C GLU A 20 -6.36 -8.47 -11.43
N LEU A 21 -7.00 -9.61 -11.10
CA LEU A 21 -8.44 -9.65 -10.77
C LEU A 21 -8.77 -8.81 -9.53
N VAL A 22 -7.91 -8.84 -8.51
CA VAL A 22 -8.11 -8.10 -7.25
C VAL A 22 -7.87 -6.60 -7.47
N ASP A 23 -6.87 -6.23 -8.26
CA ASP A 23 -6.59 -4.84 -8.58
C ASP A 23 -7.72 -4.19 -9.37
N GLU A 24 -8.29 -4.92 -10.34
CA GLU A 24 -9.39 -4.41 -11.16
C GLU A 24 -10.74 -4.36 -10.44
N GLN A 25 -11.04 -5.34 -9.58
CA GLN A 25 -12.40 -5.59 -9.10
C GLN A 25 -12.53 -5.61 -7.57
N GLY A 26 -11.42 -5.45 -6.86
CA GLY A 26 -11.34 -5.51 -5.41
C GLY A 26 -11.26 -6.94 -4.86
N ILE A 27 -10.80 -7.04 -3.61
CA ILE A 27 -10.52 -8.32 -2.93
C ILE A 27 -11.78 -9.19 -2.73
N ASP A 28 -12.95 -8.56 -2.57
CA ASP A 28 -14.22 -9.25 -2.38
C ASP A 28 -14.70 -9.97 -3.66
N ALA A 29 -14.24 -9.49 -4.82
CA ALA A 29 -14.55 -10.12 -6.10
C ALA A 29 -13.80 -11.43 -6.33
N LEU A 30 -12.73 -11.72 -5.56
CA LEU A 30 -11.89 -12.89 -5.72
C LEU A 30 -12.62 -14.17 -5.28
N SER A 31 -12.83 -15.08 -6.23
CA SER A 31 -13.30 -16.43 -5.97
C SER A 31 -12.61 -17.44 -6.88
N MET A 32 -12.41 -18.68 -6.39
CA MET A 32 -11.79 -19.75 -7.19
C MET A 32 -12.50 -20.00 -8.51
N ARG A 33 -13.84 -19.85 -8.54
CA ARG A 33 -14.64 -19.99 -9.76
C ARG A 33 -14.33 -18.87 -10.77
N LYS A 34 -14.31 -17.62 -10.32
CA LYS A 34 -14.08 -16.46 -11.18
C LYS A 34 -12.64 -16.46 -11.73
N LEU A 35 -11.69 -16.80 -10.86
CA LEU A 35 -10.28 -16.96 -11.26
C LEU A 35 -10.08 -18.12 -12.24
N GLY A 36 -10.77 -19.25 -12.03
CA GLY A 36 -10.75 -20.35 -12.99
C GLY A 36 -11.30 -19.93 -14.36
N GLN A 37 -12.40 -19.19 -14.37
CA GLN A 37 -13.01 -18.66 -15.59
C GLN A 37 -12.06 -17.71 -16.36
N SER A 38 -11.38 -16.78 -15.66
CA SER A 38 -10.42 -15.85 -16.28
C SER A 38 -9.24 -16.59 -16.91
N LEU A 39 -8.76 -17.65 -16.28
CA LEU A 39 -7.67 -18.49 -16.77
C LEU A 39 -8.11 -19.53 -17.83
N GLY A 40 -9.42 -19.73 -18.00
CA GLY A 40 -9.97 -20.75 -18.89
C GLY A 40 -9.87 -22.18 -18.36
N TYR A 41 -9.88 -22.36 -17.02
CA TYR A 41 -9.81 -23.63 -16.32
C TYR A 41 -10.99 -23.80 -15.36
N GLU A 42 -11.32 -25.05 -15.03
CA GLU A 42 -12.25 -25.36 -13.94
C GLU A 42 -11.62 -25.01 -12.59
N ALA A 43 -12.43 -24.50 -11.65
CA ALA A 43 -11.96 -24.10 -10.33
C ALA A 43 -11.19 -25.21 -9.59
N MET A 44 -11.61 -26.47 -9.76
CA MET A 44 -10.92 -27.64 -9.18
C MET A 44 -9.48 -27.80 -9.66
N SER A 45 -9.16 -27.36 -10.88
CA SER A 45 -7.79 -27.42 -11.39
C SER A 45 -6.84 -26.48 -10.65
N LEU A 46 -7.35 -25.38 -10.09
CA LEU A 46 -6.55 -24.42 -9.33
C LEU A 46 -6.08 -25.01 -8.00
N TYR A 47 -6.91 -25.86 -7.37
CA TYR A 47 -6.58 -26.49 -6.09
C TYR A 47 -5.41 -27.48 -6.14
N ASN A 48 -4.95 -27.85 -7.35
CA ASN A 48 -3.71 -28.61 -7.51
C ASN A 48 -2.46 -27.74 -7.30
N HIS A 49 -2.60 -26.39 -7.27
CA HIS A 49 -1.50 -25.44 -7.20
C HIS A 49 -1.62 -24.49 -6.01
N VAL A 50 -2.81 -24.28 -5.46
CA VAL A 50 -3.08 -23.45 -4.28
C VAL A 50 -3.99 -24.24 -3.34
N ALA A 51 -3.70 -24.20 -2.04
CA ALA A 51 -4.41 -25.01 -1.06
C ALA A 51 -5.87 -24.54 -0.83
N ASN A 52 -6.06 -23.23 -0.80
CA ASN A 52 -7.36 -22.58 -0.56
C ASN A 52 -7.30 -21.09 -0.94
N LYS A 53 -8.39 -20.33 -0.67
CA LYS A 53 -8.45 -18.88 -0.94
C LYS A 53 -7.45 -18.11 -0.08
N ASP A 54 -7.20 -18.51 1.15
CA ASP A 54 -6.26 -17.82 2.05
C ASP A 54 -4.81 -17.97 1.55
N ASP A 55 -4.42 -19.17 1.09
CA ASP A 55 -3.12 -19.40 0.46
C ASP A 55 -2.95 -18.56 -0.83
N LEU A 56 -4.03 -18.38 -1.59
CA LEU A 56 -4.03 -17.52 -2.76
C LEU A 56 -3.86 -16.04 -2.37
N LEU A 57 -4.60 -15.55 -1.38
CA LEU A 57 -4.49 -14.19 -0.85
C LEU A 57 -3.10 -13.94 -0.26
N ASP A 58 -2.56 -14.92 0.45
CA ASP A 58 -1.19 -14.89 0.97
C ASP A 58 -0.18 -14.74 -0.17
N GLY A 59 -0.34 -15.52 -1.21
CA GLY A 59 0.56 -15.48 -2.36
C GLY A 59 0.51 -14.18 -3.16
N ILE A 60 -0.66 -13.58 -3.36
CA ILE A 60 -0.73 -12.27 -4.04
C ILE A 60 -0.19 -11.13 -3.18
N LEU A 61 -0.35 -11.20 -1.85
CA LEU A 61 0.26 -10.22 -0.96
C LEU A 61 1.79 -10.33 -0.96
N ASP A 62 2.34 -11.55 -1.03
CA ASP A 62 3.78 -11.75 -1.15
C ASP A 62 4.32 -11.15 -2.47
N LEU A 63 3.54 -11.18 -3.57
CA LEU A 63 3.92 -10.49 -4.81
C LEU A 63 3.99 -8.97 -4.61
N VAL A 64 3.02 -8.37 -3.93
CA VAL A 64 3.02 -6.93 -3.64
C VAL A 64 4.20 -6.56 -2.72
N LEU A 65 4.48 -7.37 -1.70
CA LEU A 65 5.62 -7.15 -0.80
C LEU A 65 6.96 -7.24 -1.55
N ALA A 66 7.06 -8.11 -2.55
CA ALA A 66 8.26 -8.23 -3.38
C ALA A 66 8.51 -7.02 -4.31
N GLU A 67 7.50 -6.15 -4.51
CA GLU A 67 7.66 -4.88 -5.20
C GLU A 67 8.25 -3.78 -4.32
N MET A 68 8.22 -3.96 -2.99
CA MET A 68 8.79 -3.02 -2.03
C MET A 68 10.29 -3.23 -1.93
N GLU A 69 11.08 -2.20 -2.25
CA GLU A 69 12.53 -2.27 -2.13
C GLU A 69 12.93 -2.21 -0.64
N PRO A 70 13.59 -3.24 -0.09
CA PRO A 70 14.10 -3.18 1.28
C PRO A 70 15.21 -2.10 1.36
N PRO A 71 15.37 -1.41 2.51
CA PRO A 71 16.41 -0.41 2.63
C PRO A 71 17.81 -1.07 2.68
N ASP A 72 18.79 -0.42 2.04
CA ASP A 72 20.19 -0.79 2.20
C ASP A 72 20.62 -0.60 3.67
N PRO A 73 21.05 -1.64 4.36
CA PRO A 73 21.45 -1.55 5.77
C PRO A 73 22.55 -0.50 6.06
N GLU A 74 23.40 -0.20 5.08
CA GLU A 74 24.48 0.78 5.20
C GLU A 74 24.07 2.19 4.76
N GLY A 75 22.88 2.33 4.15
CA GLY A 75 22.41 3.59 3.54
C GLY A 75 21.80 4.60 4.52
N GLY A 76 21.60 4.24 5.79
CA GLY A 76 21.08 5.14 6.83
C GLY A 76 19.68 5.68 6.53
N LEU A 77 19.37 6.89 7.05
CA LEU A 77 18.04 7.51 6.87
C LEU A 77 17.64 7.75 5.39
N PRO A 78 18.55 8.09 4.47
CA PRO A 78 18.20 8.17 3.04
C PRO A 78 17.71 6.84 2.44
N ALA A 79 18.29 5.71 2.83
CA ALA A 79 17.85 4.39 2.39
C ALA A 79 16.46 4.03 2.96
N ILE A 80 16.20 4.39 4.22
CA ILE A 80 14.87 4.25 4.84
C ILE A 80 13.84 5.09 4.07
N ARG A 81 14.19 6.32 3.70
CA ARG A 81 13.32 7.18 2.89
C ARG A 81 12.98 6.56 1.53
N ALA A 82 13.98 6.08 0.81
CA ALA A 82 13.79 5.44 -0.50
C ALA A 82 12.90 4.20 -0.39
N SER A 83 13.16 3.35 0.59
CA SER A 83 12.36 2.15 0.87
C SER A 83 10.90 2.48 1.24
N ALA A 84 10.68 3.50 2.08
CA ALA A 84 9.33 3.93 2.46
C ALA A 84 8.54 4.45 1.25
N LEU A 85 9.19 5.19 0.35
CA LEU A 85 8.58 5.65 -0.91
C LEU A 85 8.23 4.47 -1.83
N SER A 86 9.15 3.50 -1.98
CA SER A 86 8.90 2.28 -2.76
C SER A 86 7.71 1.50 -2.20
N ALA A 87 7.63 1.34 -0.89
CA ALA A 87 6.51 0.67 -0.23
C ALA A 87 5.18 1.42 -0.44
N HIS A 88 5.19 2.75 -0.30
CA HIS A 88 4.02 3.58 -0.56
C HIS A 88 3.54 3.44 -2.01
N GLU A 89 4.44 3.50 -3.00
CA GLU A 89 4.09 3.34 -4.41
C GLU A 89 3.55 1.93 -4.72
N ALA A 90 4.07 0.87 -4.11
CA ALA A 90 3.51 -0.47 -4.22
C ALA A 90 2.07 -0.52 -3.65
N LEU A 91 1.84 0.05 -2.47
CA LEU A 91 0.52 0.10 -1.84
C LEU A 91 -0.48 0.99 -2.59
N LYS A 92 -0.02 2.01 -3.32
CA LYS A 92 -0.88 2.80 -4.24
C LYS A 92 -1.34 1.98 -5.44
N ARG A 93 -0.48 1.15 -6.00
CA ARG A 93 -0.87 0.23 -7.09
C ARG A 93 -1.83 -0.84 -6.62
N HIS A 94 -1.70 -1.28 -5.37
CA HIS A 94 -2.44 -2.39 -4.75
C HIS A 94 -3.13 -1.96 -3.45
N PRO A 95 -4.15 -1.06 -3.49
CA PRO A 95 -4.71 -0.44 -2.28
C PRO A 95 -5.29 -1.44 -1.26
N TRP A 96 -5.76 -2.59 -1.72
CA TRP A 96 -6.28 -3.66 -0.88
C TRP A 96 -5.19 -4.27 0.04
N ALA A 97 -3.92 -4.22 -0.38
CA ALA A 97 -2.80 -4.80 0.36
C ALA A 97 -2.56 -4.11 1.70
N ALA A 98 -2.76 -2.79 1.80
CA ALA A 98 -2.62 -2.06 3.05
C ALA A 98 -3.52 -2.62 4.16
N THR A 99 -4.79 -2.94 3.83
CA THR A 99 -5.73 -3.55 4.78
C THR A 99 -5.25 -4.93 5.24
N MET A 100 -4.71 -5.74 4.32
CA MET A 100 -4.18 -7.06 4.66
C MET A 100 -2.92 -6.99 5.53
N LEU A 101 -2.06 -5.99 5.31
CA LEU A 101 -0.84 -5.78 6.10
C LEU A 101 -1.13 -5.36 7.55
N MET A 102 -2.26 -4.75 7.82
CA MET A 102 -2.71 -4.45 9.18
C MET A 102 -3.18 -5.69 9.95
N SER A 103 -3.38 -6.83 9.29
CA SER A 103 -3.75 -8.07 9.97
C SER A 103 -2.58 -8.61 10.81
N ALA A 104 -2.89 -9.30 11.93
CA ALA A 104 -1.88 -9.84 12.85
C ALA A 104 -0.99 -10.96 12.27
N ARG A 105 -1.20 -11.34 11.01
CA ARG A 105 -0.49 -12.46 10.38
C ARG A 105 0.84 -12.00 9.79
N ILE A 106 1.94 -12.40 10.43
CA ILE A 106 3.30 -12.12 9.94
C ILE A 106 3.63 -13.10 8.82
N ARG A 107 4.22 -12.60 7.72
CA ARG A 107 4.57 -13.36 6.50
C ARG A 107 6.07 -13.31 6.25
N PRO A 108 6.68 -14.32 5.60
CA PRO A 108 8.12 -14.32 5.31
C PRO A 108 8.60 -13.03 4.62
N ALA A 109 7.99 -12.64 3.51
CA ALA A 109 8.37 -11.41 2.79
C ALA A 109 8.23 -10.14 3.66
N ARG A 110 7.26 -10.11 4.59
CA ARG A 110 7.12 -9.03 5.56
C ARG A 110 8.25 -9.02 6.58
N ILE A 111 8.71 -10.21 7.02
CA ILE A 111 9.82 -10.36 7.97
C ILE A 111 11.10 -9.78 7.37
N ASP A 112 11.41 -10.09 6.12
CA ASP A 112 12.61 -9.59 5.43
C ASP A 112 12.61 -8.06 5.31
N TYR A 113 11.46 -7.48 4.97
CA TYR A 113 11.30 -6.03 4.93
C TYR A 113 11.45 -5.37 6.31
N MET A 114 10.86 -5.96 7.35
CA MET A 114 10.99 -5.50 8.74
C MET A 114 12.45 -5.56 9.21
N GLU A 115 13.13 -6.67 8.97
CA GLU A 115 14.53 -6.83 9.34
C GLU A 115 15.41 -5.80 8.64
N GLY A 116 15.18 -5.54 7.35
CA GLY A 116 15.90 -4.50 6.61
C GLY A 116 15.75 -3.11 7.24
N LEU A 117 14.55 -2.71 7.62
CA LEU A 117 14.30 -1.43 8.30
C LEU A 117 14.99 -1.37 9.67
N LEU A 118 14.88 -2.44 10.47
CA LEU A 118 15.50 -2.51 11.79
C LEU A 118 17.05 -2.47 11.68
N ALA A 119 17.62 -3.23 10.75
CA ALA A 119 19.07 -3.23 10.50
C ALA A 119 19.58 -1.86 10.07
N CYS A 120 18.85 -1.19 9.16
CA CYS A 120 19.20 0.14 8.70
C CYS A 120 19.16 1.19 9.82
N LEU A 121 18.13 1.16 10.69
CA LEU A 121 18.04 2.02 11.87
C LEU A 121 19.19 1.75 12.85
N ARG A 122 19.49 0.48 13.13
CA ARG A 122 20.63 0.10 14.00
C ARG A 122 21.98 0.50 13.38
N GLY A 123 22.15 0.29 12.08
CA GLY A 123 23.34 0.72 11.33
C GLY A 123 23.53 2.24 11.33
N ALA A 124 22.45 3.00 11.34
CA ALA A 124 22.46 4.45 11.49
C ALA A 124 22.81 4.93 12.92
N GLY A 125 23.02 4.02 13.88
CA GLY A 125 23.50 4.35 15.23
C GLY A 125 22.40 4.55 16.28
N PHE A 126 21.12 4.29 15.94
CA PHE A 126 20.04 4.39 16.92
C PHE A 126 20.10 3.26 17.97
N SER A 127 19.71 3.58 19.21
CA SER A 127 19.57 2.58 20.29
C SER A 127 18.51 1.54 19.95
N ALA A 128 18.48 0.40 20.65
CA ALA A 128 17.42 -0.60 20.47
C ALA A 128 16.04 -0.04 20.79
N GLU A 129 15.91 0.80 21.81
CA GLU A 129 14.67 1.46 22.23
C GLU A 129 14.17 2.45 21.14
N THR A 130 15.07 3.31 20.65
CA THR A 130 14.74 4.26 19.59
C THR A 130 14.38 3.52 18.30
N THR A 131 15.11 2.45 17.94
CA THR A 131 14.83 1.62 16.77
C THR A 131 13.44 1.00 16.85
N TYR A 132 13.05 0.45 18.01
CA TYR A 132 11.73 -0.10 18.24
C TYR A 132 10.62 0.94 17.97
N THR A 133 10.76 2.12 18.56
CA THR A 133 9.77 3.20 18.39
C THR A 133 9.73 3.71 16.96
N ALA A 134 10.90 3.97 16.37
CA ALA A 134 11.04 4.47 15.01
C ALA A 134 10.43 3.51 13.98
N TYR A 135 10.69 2.21 14.12
CA TYR A 135 10.08 1.19 13.26
C TYR A 135 8.55 1.28 13.27
N HIS A 136 7.94 1.32 14.45
CA HIS A 136 6.47 1.35 14.55
C HIS A 136 5.87 2.64 13.99
N VAL A 137 6.53 3.77 14.19
CA VAL A 137 6.09 5.06 13.63
C VAL A 137 6.19 5.06 12.10
N LEU A 138 7.30 4.58 11.54
CA LEU A 138 7.49 4.47 10.09
C LEU A 138 6.49 3.49 9.46
N ASP A 139 6.33 2.32 10.05
CA ASP A 139 5.39 1.30 9.59
C ASP A 139 3.94 1.80 9.62
N ALA A 140 3.54 2.46 10.72
CA ALA A 140 2.23 3.08 10.84
C ALA A 140 2.02 4.19 9.80
N HIS A 141 3.05 4.99 9.51
CA HIS A 141 2.96 6.02 8.47
C HIS A 141 2.80 5.39 7.08
N ILE A 142 3.64 4.42 6.71
CA ILE A 142 3.61 3.78 5.39
C ILE A 142 2.25 3.12 5.14
N ILE A 143 1.81 2.25 6.05
CA ILE A 143 0.57 1.48 5.87
C ILE A 143 -0.66 2.36 6.08
N GLY A 144 -0.68 3.13 7.17
CA GLY A 144 -1.82 3.95 7.55
C GLY A 144 -2.10 5.06 6.55
N PHE A 145 -1.06 5.76 6.06
CA PHE A 145 -1.22 6.78 5.04
C PHE A 145 -1.69 6.18 3.71
N SER A 146 -1.11 5.04 3.28
CA SER A 146 -1.51 4.38 2.03
C SER A 146 -2.97 3.91 2.09
N LEU A 147 -3.42 3.40 3.24
CA LEU A 147 -4.83 3.05 3.47
C LEU A 147 -5.73 4.29 3.42
N TRP A 148 -5.34 5.37 4.10
CA TRP A 148 -6.08 6.63 4.08
C TRP A 148 -6.20 7.19 2.67
N ALA A 149 -5.10 7.26 1.92
CA ALA A 149 -5.07 7.75 0.54
C ALA A 149 -6.00 6.93 -0.38
N SER A 150 -6.06 5.60 -0.19
CA SER A 150 -6.93 4.73 -0.99
C SER A 150 -8.43 4.99 -0.79
N THR A 151 -8.81 5.57 0.34
CA THR A 151 -10.21 5.87 0.70
C THR A 151 -10.59 7.32 0.44
N HIS A 152 -9.65 8.26 0.53
CA HIS A 152 -9.89 9.70 0.46
C HIS A 152 -9.46 10.35 -0.87
N GLY A 153 -8.62 9.69 -1.67
CA GLY A 153 -8.08 10.24 -2.92
C GLY A 153 -9.05 10.25 -4.11
N LYS A 154 -10.32 9.91 -3.91
CA LYS A 154 -11.32 9.94 -5.00
C LYS A 154 -11.95 11.33 -5.07
N MET A 155 -11.58 12.07 -6.12
CA MET A 155 -12.26 13.32 -6.44
C MET A 155 -13.73 13.05 -6.80
N PRO A 156 -14.67 13.96 -6.41
CA PRO A 156 -16.06 13.90 -6.90
C PRO A 156 -16.10 13.95 -8.42
N GLU A 157 -17.02 13.22 -9.05
CA GLU A 157 -17.21 13.24 -10.50
C GLU A 157 -17.57 14.65 -11.03
N HIS A 158 -18.23 15.46 -10.18
CA HIS A 158 -18.65 16.83 -10.49
C HIS A 158 -18.08 17.79 -9.46
N ILE A 159 -16.89 18.33 -9.74
CA ILE A 159 -16.15 19.23 -8.83
C ILE A 159 -16.94 20.52 -8.54
N GLU A 160 -17.66 21.08 -9.53
CA GLU A 160 -18.45 22.29 -9.36
C GLU A 160 -19.62 22.09 -8.39
N ASP A 161 -20.31 20.95 -8.50
CA ASP A 161 -21.40 20.59 -7.58
C ASP A 161 -20.87 20.33 -6.16
N ALA A 162 -19.70 19.67 -6.05
CA ALA A 162 -19.03 19.45 -4.78
C ALA A 162 -18.58 20.76 -4.13
N ARG A 163 -18.07 21.73 -4.92
CA ARG A 163 -17.70 23.05 -4.44
C ARG A 163 -18.92 23.82 -3.94
N ALA A 164 -20.01 23.88 -4.71
CA ALA A 164 -21.23 24.58 -4.31
C ALA A 164 -21.82 24.00 -3.01
N TRP A 165 -21.89 22.65 -2.93
CA TRP A 165 -22.35 21.98 -1.72
C TRP A 165 -21.43 22.28 -0.51
N PHE A 166 -20.12 22.30 -0.72
CA PHE A 166 -19.14 22.56 0.33
C PHE A 166 -19.26 23.99 0.85
N GLU A 167 -19.38 24.98 -0.04
CA GLU A 167 -19.54 26.41 0.31
C GLU A 167 -20.82 26.65 1.12
N GLU A 168 -21.91 25.94 0.80
CA GLU A 168 -23.19 26.00 1.54
C GLU A 168 -23.07 25.37 2.92
N MET A 169 -22.46 24.18 3.01
CA MET A 169 -22.38 23.40 4.26
C MET A 169 -21.33 23.91 5.24
N ILE A 170 -20.27 24.56 4.73
CA ILE A 170 -19.12 25.03 5.53
C ILE A 170 -18.93 26.54 5.30
N PRO A 171 -19.77 27.37 5.93
CA PRO A 171 -19.70 28.83 5.71
C PRO A 171 -18.41 29.41 6.27
N VAL A 172 -17.70 30.20 5.47
CA VAL A 172 -16.45 30.87 5.85
C VAL A 172 -16.59 31.74 7.11
N ALA A 173 -17.76 32.32 7.34
CA ALA A 173 -18.03 33.19 8.48
C ALA A 173 -17.97 32.45 9.84
N THR A 174 -18.28 31.16 9.87
CA THR A 174 -18.35 30.37 11.11
C THR A 174 -17.25 29.31 11.19
N LEU A 175 -16.73 28.83 10.05
CA LEU A 175 -15.76 27.75 9.94
C LEU A 175 -14.61 28.11 8.96
N PRO A 176 -13.88 29.23 9.19
CA PRO A 176 -12.93 29.77 8.20
C PRO A 176 -11.80 28.80 7.85
N TYR A 177 -11.23 28.10 8.82
CA TYR A 177 -10.11 27.19 8.58
C TYR A 177 -10.54 25.89 7.90
N LEU A 178 -11.70 25.35 8.22
CA LEU A 178 -12.26 24.17 7.55
C LEU A 178 -12.67 24.53 6.12
N HIS A 179 -13.20 25.74 5.90
CA HIS A 179 -13.54 26.24 4.57
C HIS A 179 -12.29 26.34 3.69
N GLU A 180 -11.22 26.99 4.16
CA GLU A 180 -9.94 27.10 3.47
C GLU A 180 -9.37 25.71 3.13
N HIS A 181 -9.29 24.81 4.13
CA HIS A 181 -8.79 23.45 3.95
C HIS A 181 -9.57 22.66 2.89
N GLY A 182 -10.89 22.75 2.90
CA GLY A 182 -11.72 22.03 1.94
C GLY A 182 -11.58 22.57 0.52
N LEU A 183 -11.45 23.90 0.34
CA LEU A 183 -11.16 24.47 -0.97
C LEU A 183 -9.79 24.00 -1.50
N GLN A 184 -8.76 23.99 -0.66
CA GLN A 184 -7.44 23.45 -1.03
C GLN A 184 -7.53 21.98 -1.47
N HIS A 185 -8.33 21.18 -0.76
CA HIS A 185 -8.52 19.78 -1.12
C HIS A 185 -9.20 19.61 -2.49
N LEU A 186 -10.13 20.49 -2.85
CA LEU A 186 -10.79 20.49 -4.14
C LEU A 186 -9.87 20.99 -5.27
N GLU A 187 -8.91 21.87 -4.97
CA GLU A 187 -7.98 22.47 -5.95
C GLU A 187 -6.77 21.57 -6.24
N ASP A 188 -6.18 20.95 -5.21
CA ASP A 188 -4.93 20.18 -5.32
C ASP A 188 -5.12 18.80 -5.98
N GLY A 189 -6.34 18.24 -5.94
CA GLY A 189 -6.66 16.96 -6.56
C GLY A 189 -5.83 15.78 -6.02
N PRO A 190 -5.74 14.66 -6.76
CA PRO A 190 -5.08 13.42 -6.29
C PRO A 190 -3.56 13.52 -6.14
N HIS A 191 -2.91 14.58 -6.61
CA HIS A 191 -1.46 14.79 -6.44
C HIS A 191 -1.07 15.24 -5.03
N HIS A 192 -2.03 15.64 -4.21
CA HIS A 192 -1.80 16.03 -2.82
C HIS A 192 -1.23 14.87 -1.99
N ASP A 193 -1.64 13.65 -2.27
CA ASP A 193 -1.29 12.47 -1.47
C ASP A 193 0.22 12.19 -1.46
N VAL A 194 0.90 12.27 -2.60
CA VAL A 194 2.35 12.01 -2.70
C VAL A 194 3.14 13.06 -1.91
N ARG A 195 2.83 14.33 -2.12
CA ARG A 195 3.49 15.45 -1.40
C ARG A 195 3.28 15.36 0.10
N THR A 196 2.08 15.00 0.53
CA THR A 196 1.75 14.86 1.96
C THR A 196 2.45 13.67 2.58
N PHE A 197 2.53 12.53 1.87
CA PHE A 197 3.29 11.36 2.33
C PHE A 197 4.77 11.71 2.53
N GLU A 198 5.40 12.31 1.52
CA GLU A 198 6.82 12.70 1.58
C GLU A 198 7.07 13.72 2.70
N TYR A 199 6.23 14.73 2.81
CA TYR A 199 6.36 15.75 3.86
C TYR A 199 6.32 15.15 5.26
N ALA A 200 5.36 14.26 5.54
CA ALA A 200 5.27 13.59 6.82
C ALA A 200 6.47 12.66 7.08
N LEU A 201 6.89 11.92 6.05
CA LEU A 201 8.08 11.07 6.13
C LEU A 201 9.34 11.89 6.45
N ASP A 202 9.53 13.03 5.80
CA ASP A 202 10.68 13.92 6.03
C ASP A 202 10.66 14.53 7.43
N LEU A 203 9.47 14.86 7.98
CA LEU A 203 9.32 15.27 9.37
C LEU A 203 9.72 14.16 10.35
N LEU A 204 9.29 12.91 10.09
CA LEU A 204 9.63 11.76 10.92
C LEU A 204 11.15 11.49 10.90
N LEU A 205 11.75 11.42 9.72
CA LEU A 205 13.18 11.18 9.56
C LEU A 205 14.04 12.31 10.15
N GLY A 206 13.64 13.56 9.93
CA GLY A 206 14.30 14.73 10.54
C GLY A 206 14.13 14.76 12.07
N GLY A 207 13.02 14.25 12.61
CA GLY A 207 12.84 14.03 14.05
C GLY A 207 13.80 13.00 14.61
N LEU A 208 13.92 11.86 13.92
CA LEU A 208 14.86 10.78 14.28
C LEU A 208 16.32 11.26 14.25
N GLU A 209 16.70 12.01 13.22
CA GLU A 209 18.07 12.52 13.11
C GLU A 209 18.44 13.45 14.29
N ARG A 210 17.51 14.29 14.73
CA ARG A 210 17.70 15.15 15.92
C ARG A 210 17.70 14.39 17.25
N SER A 211 17.16 13.17 17.29
CA SER A 211 17.15 12.31 18.49
C SER A 211 18.34 11.36 18.58
N ARG A 212 19.33 11.48 17.69
CA ARG A 212 20.62 10.79 17.83
C ARG A 212 21.36 11.38 19.05
N ASP A 213 21.63 10.54 20.01
CA ASP A 213 22.50 10.85 21.16
C ASP A 213 23.97 10.81 20.76
#